data_1770e4c7968916b913883364dd861fb9
#
_entry.id   1770e4c7968916b913883364dd861fb9
#
_cell.length_a   1.000
_cell.length_b   1.000
_cell.length_c   1.000
_cell.angle_alpha   90.00
_cell.angle_beta   90.00
_cell.angle_gamma   90.00
#
_symmetry.space_group_name_H-M   'P 1'
#
loop_
_entity.id
_entity.type
_entity.pdbx_description
1 polymer ?
#
loop_
_entity_poly.entity_id
_entity_poly.type
_entity_poly.pdbx_seq_one_letter_code
_entity_poly.pdbx_strand_id
1 'polypeptide(L)'
;LWYGSDKPDLRNPIKMQIVSEHFKGSDFKIFASLLENEGTEVRAIPAPNGGSRKFCDRMNAFAQKEGLPGMGYIFWRSGENGLEAAGPLAKNIGPERTEAIRLQLDLKEGDAAFFLGGKASVFEGVASRARNEIGTELGLTKINTFEFCWIIDFPMYEREEETGNIDFSHNPFSMPQGGLSD
;
A
#
# COMPACT_ATOMS: atom_id res chain seq x y z
N LEU A 1 -4.59 -6.99 3.46
CA LEU A 1 -3.64 -6.90 2.35
C LEU A 1 -3.97 -5.72 1.42
N TRP A 2 -5.11 -5.70 0.72
CA TRP A 2 -5.43 -4.73 -0.32
C TRP A 2 -5.77 -3.34 0.17
N TYR A 3 -6.23 -3.21 1.40
CA TYR A 3 -6.83 -1.96 1.89
C TYR A 3 -6.17 -1.44 3.18
N GLY A 4 -5.42 -2.26 3.91
CA GLY A 4 -4.76 -1.91 5.17
C GLY A 4 -5.75 -1.56 6.29
N SER A 5 -6.98 -2.07 6.21
CA SER A 5 -8.06 -1.81 7.18
C SER A 5 -9.09 -2.94 7.11
N ASP A 6 -9.72 -3.21 8.25
CA ASP A 6 -10.89 -4.05 8.39
C ASP A 6 -12.21 -3.32 7.98
N LYS A 7 -12.13 -2.01 7.77
CA LYS A 7 -13.26 -1.14 7.36
C LYS A 7 -12.92 -0.34 6.10
N PRO A 8 -12.65 -1.03 4.96
CA PRO A 8 -12.19 -0.34 3.74
C PRO A 8 -13.33 0.46 3.10
N ASP A 9 -13.01 1.67 2.63
CA ASP A 9 -13.89 2.38 1.71
C ASP A 9 -13.73 1.79 0.29
N LEU A 10 -14.68 0.94 -0.11
CA LEU A 10 -14.67 0.26 -1.40
C LEU A 10 -15.11 1.15 -2.56
N ARG A 11 -15.65 2.34 -2.29
CA ARG A 11 -15.92 3.34 -3.33
C ARG A 11 -14.65 3.84 -3.99
N ASN A 12 -13.52 3.77 -3.26
CA ASN A 12 -12.20 3.98 -3.79
C ASN A 12 -11.69 2.68 -4.45
N PRO A 13 -11.44 2.65 -5.77
CA PRO A 13 -11.07 1.43 -6.49
C PRO A 13 -9.63 0.98 -6.26
N ILE A 14 -8.79 1.80 -5.64
CA ILE A 14 -7.38 1.50 -5.44
C ILE A 14 -7.22 0.24 -4.58
N LYS A 15 -6.42 -0.71 -5.07
CA LYS A 15 -5.99 -1.90 -4.34
C LYS A 15 -4.48 -1.89 -4.21
N MET A 16 -3.99 -1.94 -2.98
CA MET A 16 -2.56 -2.09 -2.72
C MET A 16 -2.07 -3.49 -3.11
N GLN A 17 -0.81 -3.59 -3.50
CA GLN A 17 -0.18 -4.87 -3.81
C GLN A 17 1.19 -4.99 -3.16
N ILE A 18 1.57 -6.21 -2.78
CA ILE A 18 2.94 -6.51 -2.35
C ILE A 18 3.85 -6.52 -3.56
N VAL A 19 4.95 -5.77 -3.47
CA VAL A 19 5.94 -5.60 -4.53
C VAL A 19 7.37 -5.88 -4.04
N SER A 20 7.50 -6.56 -2.91
CA SER A 20 8.78 -6.85 -2.24
C SER A 20 9.82 -7.46 -3.17
N GLU A 21 9.41 -8.38 -4.06
CA GLU A 21 10.33 -9.06 -4.97
C GLU A 21 11.11 -8.11 -5.88
N HIS A 22 10.51 -6.97 -6.25
CA HIS A 22 11.17 -5.98 -7.10
C HIS A 22 12.25 -5.17 -6.36
N PHE A 23 12.26 -5.20 -5.03
CA PHE A 23 13.22 -4.47 -4.21
C PHE A 23 14.32 -5.34 -3.61
N LYS A 24 14.14 -6.66 -3.57
CA LYS A 24 15.16 -7.60 -3.10
C LYS A 24 16.44 -7.46 -3.93
N GLY A 25 17.57 -7.25 -3.24
CA GLY A 25 18.87 -7.09 -3.89
C GLY A 25 18.97 -5.89 -4.85
N SER A 26 18.10 -4.89 -4.72
CA SER A 26 18.18 -3.64 -5.48
C SER A 26 19.19 -2.67 -4.89
N ASP A 27 19.53 -1.63 -5.66
CA ASP A 27 20.37 -0.54 -5.16
C ASP A 27 19.62 0.45 -4.25
N PHE A 28 18.32 0.30 -4.12
CA PHE A 28 17.56 1.01 -3.10
C PHE A 28 17.73 0.33 -1.75
N LYS A 29 18.87 0.62 -1.10
CA LYS A 29 19.33 -0.07 0.11
C LYS A 29 18.34 -0.07 1.26
N ILE A 30 17.52 0.98 1.40
CA ILE A 30 16.52 1.08 2.47
C ILE A 30 15.53 -0.10 2.41
N PHE A 31 14.92 -0.37 1.25
CA PHE A 31 14.00 -1.50 1.12
C PHE A 31 14.72 -2.84 0.98
N ALA A 32 15.88 -2.87 0.32
CA ALA A 32 16.66 -4.09 0.20
C ALA A 32 17.06 -4.64 1.58
N SER A 33 17.64 -3.81 2.45
CA SER A 33 18.04 -4.22 3.82
C SER A 33 16.83 -4.48 4.72
N LEU A 34 15.74 -3.72 4.56
CA LEU A 34 14.51 -3.97 5.30
C LEU A 34 13.97 -5.37 5.02
N LEU A 35 13.99 -5.80 3.77
CA LEU A 35 13.49 -7.11 3.34
C LEU A 35 14.36 -8.30 3.76
N GLU A 36 15.53 -8.07 4.34
CA GLU A 36 16.33 -9.11 5.00
C GLU A 36 15.75 -9.54 6.35
N ASN A 37 14.85 -8.71 6.93
CA ASN A 37 14.22 -9.02 8.21
C ASN A 37 12.92 -9.81 7.98
N GLU A 38 12.71 -10.83 8.78
CA GLU A 38 11.50 -11.66 8.72
C GLU A 38 10.23 -10.84 9.03
N GLY A 39 9.17 -11.12 8.30
CA GLY A 39 7.86 -10.47 8.48
C GLY A 39 7.78 -9.05 7.94
N THR A 40 8.78 -8.61 7.16
CA THR A 40 8.74 -7.31 6.49
C THR A 40 8.32 -7.45 5.03
N GLU A 41 7.70 -6.41 4.51
CA GLU A 41 7.25 -6.34 3.12
C GLU A 41 7.30 -4.91 2.58
N VAL A 42 7.24 -4.78 1.27
CA VAL A 42 7.01 -3.51 0.57
C VAL A 42 5.68 -3.60 -0.15
N ARG A 43 4.79 -2.64 0.15
CA ARG A 43 3.52 -2.46 -0.55
C ARG A 43 3.54 -1.25 -1.46
N ALA A 44 2.87 -1.39 -2.59
CA ALA A 44 2.62 -0.30 -3.52
C ALA A 44 1.15 0.11 -3.49
N ILE A 45 0.91 1.43 -3.54
CA ILE A 45 -0.40 2.05 -3.70
C ILE A 45 -0.44 2.64 -5.12
N PRO A 46 -1.17 2.02 -6.07
CA PRO A 46 -1.34 2.58 -7.41
C PRO A 46 -2.11 3.90 -7.36
N ALA A 47 -1.70 4.85 -8.19
CA ALA A 47 -2.31 6.17 -8.30
C ALA A 47 -2.55 6.52 -9.78
N PRO A 48 -3.67 6.07 -10.38
CA PRO A 48 -4.05 6.41 -11.74
C PRO A 48 -4.13 7.92 -11.94
N ASN A 49 -3.49 8.45 -12.98
CA ASN A 49 -3.34 9.88 -13.26
C ASN A 49 -2.62 10.69 -12.16
N GLY A 50 -1.94 10.04 -11.23
CA GLY A 50 -1.18 10.66 -10.15
C GLY A 50 0.26 11.02 -10.49
N GLY A 51 0.65 10.98 -11.78
CA GLY A 51 2.04 11.10 -12.24
C GLY A 51 2.63 12.51 -12.21
N SER A 52 2.01 13.49 -11.55
CA SER A 52 2.60 14.81 -11.37
C SER A 52 3.54 14.84 -10.16
N ARG A 53 4.73 15.41 -10.34
CA ARG A 53 5.70 15.55 -9.25
C ARG A 53 5.12 16.28 -8.03
N LYS A 54 4.35 17.34 -8.27
CA LYS A 54 3.70 18.11 -7.20
C LYS A 54 2.73 17.27 -6.36
N PHE A 55 2.00 16.38 -6.99
CA PHE A 55 1.12 15.44 -6.28
C PHE A 55 1.93 14.42 -5.49
N CYS A 56 2.96 13.82 -6.11
CA CYS A 56 3.83 12.86 -5.44
C CYS A 56 4.52 13.46 -4.20
N ASP A 57 5.01 14.69 -4.30
CA ASP A 57 5.64 15.39 -3.17
C ASP A 57 4.63 15.66 -2.03
N ARG A 58 3.36 15.98 -2.35
CA ARG A 58 2.30 16.13 -1.34
C ARG A 58 2.00 14.83 -0.61
N MET A 59 1.92 13.71 -1.35
CA MET A 59 1.66 12.41 -0.75
C MET A 59 2.83 11.94 0.13
N ASN A 60 4.05 12.23 -0.27
CA ASN A 60 5.21 12.01 0.60
C ASN A 60 5.13 12.84 1.89
N ALA A 61 4.78 14.13 1.79
CA ALA A 61 4.58 15.00 2.95
C ALA A 61 3.41 14.52 3.85
N PHE A 62 2.35 13.97 3.25
CA PHE A 62 1.25 13.34 4.00
C PHE A 62 1.78 12.18 4.85
N ALA A 63 2.54 11.26 4.28
CA ALA A 63 3.10 10.13 5.01
C ALA A 63 3.99 10.58 6.19
N GLN A 64 4.77 11.66 6.01
CA GLN A 64 5.59 12.24 7.08
C GLN A 64 4.74 12.80 8.24
N LYS A 65 3.62 13.45 7.95
CA LYS A 65 2.68 13.94 8.97
C LYS A 65 2.03 12.78 9.74
N GLU A 66 1.86 11.65 9.10
CA GLU A 66 1.32 10.42 9.70
C GLU A 66 2.38 9.61 10.48
N GLY A 67 3.58 10.17 10.66
CA GLY A 67 4.64 9.59 11.49
C GLY A 67 5.58 8.62 10.77
N LEU A 68 5.49 8.49 9.46
CA LEU A 68 6.45 7.70 8.68
C LEU A 68 7.64 8.57 8.21
N PRO A 69 8.80 7.96 7.91
CA PRO A 69 9.95 8.70 7.37
C PRO A 69 9.64 9.37 6.02
N GLY A 70 8.63 8.87 5.32
CA GLY A 70 8.17 9.33 4.03
C GLY A 70 7.56 8.16 3.25
N MET A 71 7.12 8.46 2.05
CA MET A 71 6.58 7.49 1.12
C MET A 71 7.30 7.64 -0.22
N GLY A 72 8.09 6.63 -0.58
CA GLY A 72 8.77 6.60 -1.87
C GLY A 72 7.77 6.57 -3.02
N TYR A 73 8.14 7.09 -4.18
CA TYR A 73 7.26 7.06 -5.34
C TYR A 73 7.99 6.86 -6.66
N ILE A 74 7.26 6.33 -7.63
CA ILE A 74 7.61 6.27 -9.05
C ILE A 74 6.41 6.81 -9.82
N PHE A 75 6.66 7.56 -10.89
CA PHE A 75 5.64 7.92 -11.85
C PHE A 75 6.13 7.66 -13.27
N TRP A 76 5.20 7.39 -14.19
CA TRP A 76 5.49 7.05 -15.57
C TRP A 76 5.07 8.17 -16.49
N ARG A 77 5.96 8.56 -17.38
CA ARG A 77 5.76 9.64 -18.34
C ARG A 77 6.35 9.30 -19.70
N SER A 78 5.92 10.01 -20.74
CA SER A 78 6.61 9.95 -22.03
C SER A 78 8.02 10.49 -21.93
N GLY A 79 8.97 9.74 -22.43
CA GLY A 79 10.38 10.10 -22.61
C GLY A 79 10.78 10.04 -24.08
N GLU A 80 12.05 10.34 -24.36
CA GLU A 80 12.57 10.35 -25.73
C GLU A 80 12.50 8.98 -26.44
N ASN A 81 12.63 7.90 -25.66
CA ASN A 81 12.64 6.52 -26.16
C ASN A 81 11.35 5.74 -25.79
N GLY A 82 10.24 6.40 -25.50
CA GLY A 82 8.99 5.80 -25.07
C GLY A 82 8.67 6.08 -23.61
N LEU A 83 7.92 5.19 -22.98
CA LEU A 83 7.50 5.33 -21.59
C LEU A 83 8.70 5.18 -20.65
N GLU A 84 8.94 6.16 -19.80
CA GLU A 84 10.01 6.14 -18.80
C GLU A 84 9.46 6.27 -17.37
N ALA A 85 10.10 5.56 -16.45
CA ALA A 85 9.87 5.70 -15.02
C ALA A 85 10.73 6.83 -14.45
N ALA A 86 10.13 7.69 -13.65
CA ALA A 86 10.80 8.79 -12.97
C ALA A 86 10.43 8.83 -11.49
N GLY A 87 11.20 9.57 -10.70
CA GLY A 87 11.00 9.68 -9.25
C GLY A 87 12.19 9.15 -8.46
N PRO A 88 12.16 9.32 -7.12
CA PRO A 88 13.30 8.99 -6.27
C PRO A 88 13.70 7.51 -6.32
N LEU A 89 12.74 6.61 -6.45
CA LEU A 89 13.02 5.17 -6.48
C LEU A 89 13.46 4.66 -7.85
N ALA A 90 12.97 5.27 -8.94
CA ALA A 90 13.18 4.76 -10.30
C ALA A 90 14.67 4.60 -10.66
N LYS A 91 15.48 5.60 -10.28
CA LYS A 91 16.92 5.56 -10.57
C LYS A 91 17.67 4.47 -9.82
N ASN A 92 17.21 4.13 -8.62
CA ASN A 92 17.90 3.19 -7.74
C ASN A 92 17.54 1.73 -8.03
N ILE A 93 16.36 1.46 -8.57
CA ILE A 93 15.94 0.08 -8.87
C ILE A 93 16.11 -0.29 -10.34
N GLY A 94 16.28 0.71 -11.21
CA GLY A 94 16.55 0.52 -12.64
C GLY A 94 15.32 0.27 -13.50
N PRO A 95 15.48 0.34 -14.84
CA PRO A 95 14.36 0.29 -15.78
C PRO A 95 13.63 -1.06 -15.81
N GLU A 96 14.34 -2.16 -15.67
CA GLU A 96 13.76 -3.50 -15.69
C GLU A 96 12.78 -3.71 -14.53
N ARG A 97 13.18 -3.33 -13.30
CA ARG A 97 12.35 -3.49 -12.11
C ARG A 97 11.18 -2.49 -12.10
N THR A 98 11.40 -1.26 -12.58
CA THR A 98 10.32 -0.28 -12.69
C THR A 98 9.27 -0.70 -13.70
N GLU A 99 9.67 -1.32 -14.80
CA GLU A 99 8.74 -1.87 -15.80
C GLU A 99 7.97 -3.08 -15.24
N ALA A 100 8.63 -3.98 -14.51
CA ALA A 100 7.97 -5.10 -13.86
C ALA A 100 6.91 -4.63 -12.83
N ILE A 101 7.21 -3.60 -12.04
CA ILE A 101 6.25 -2.98 -11.13
C ILE A 101 5.07 -2.38 -11.89
N ARG A 102 5.34 -1.66 -12.98
CA ARG A 102 4.31 -1.05 -13.83
C ARG A 102 3.32 -2.09 -14.34
N LEU A 103 3.84 -3.18 -14.88
CA LEU A 103 3.04 -4.29 -15.42
C LEU A 103 2.22 -4.98 -14.31
N GLN A 104 2.83 -5.23 -13.15
CA GLN A 104 2.13 -5.85 -12.02
C GLN A 104 0.97 -4.98 -11.53
N LEU A 105 1.15 -3.67 -11.49
CA LEU A 105 0.15 -2.72 -10.99
C LEU A 105 -0.83 -2.23 -12.07
N ASP A 106 -0.67 -2.68 -13.33
CA ASP A 106 -1.45 -2.25 -14.50
C ASP A 106 -1.45 -0.73 -14.69
N LEU A 107 -0.26 -0.12 -14.58
CA LEU A 107 -0.07 1.32 -14.70
C LEU A 107 0.35 1.72 -16.11
N LYS A 108 0.02 2.94 -16.49
CA LYS A 108 0.30 3.52 -17.80
C LYS A 108 0.91 4.91 -17.69
N GLU A 109 1.12 5.56 -18.81
CA GLU A 109 1.56 6.95 -18.87
C GLU A 109 0.62 7.86 -18.06
N GLY A 110 1.22 8.76 -17.27
CA GLY A 110 0.51 9.68 -16.38
C GLY A 110 0.16 9.10 -15.01
N ASP A 111 0.42 7.82 -14.77
CA ASP A 111 0.16 7.17 -13.48
C ASP A 111 1.37 7.26 -12.56
N ALA A 112 1.12 7.02 -11.27
CA ALA A 112 2.16 6.89 -10.27
C ALA A 112 1.91 5.67 -9.37
N ALA A 113 2.92 5.29 -8.59
CA ALA A 113 2.80 4.35 -7.49
C ALA A 113 3.59 4.90 -6.29
N PHE A 114 3.02 4.70 -5.11
CA PHE A 114 3.63 5.05 -3.83
C PHE A 114 4.01 3.79 -3.07
N PHE A 115 5.13 3.83 -2.35
CA PHE A 115 5.72 2.65 -1.74
C PHE A 115 5.95 2.85 -0.25
N LEU A 116 5.52 1.88 0.52
CA LEU A 116 5.70 1.79 1.96
C LEU A 116 6.36 0.46 2.29
N GLY A 117 7.27 0.44 3.23
CA GLY A 117 7.98 -0.77 3.62
C GLY A 117 8.15 -0.89 5.12
N GLY A 118 8.09 -2.11 5.63
CA GLY A 118 8.21 -2.44 7.03
C GLY A 118 7.44 -3.70 7.42
N LYS A 119 7.23 -3.88 8.72
CA LYS A 119 6.22 -4.84 9.20
C LYS A 119 4.84 -4.30 8.89
N ALA A 120 3.96 -5.13 8.34
CA ALA A 120 2.61 -4.72 7.93
C ALA A 120 1.84 -4.03 9.08
N SER A 121 1.90 -4.58 10.30
CA SER A 121 1.27 -4.01 11.49
C SER A 121 1.69 -2.57 11.80
N VAL A 122 2.88 -2.15 11.38
CA VAL A 122 3.40 -0.80 11.65
C VAL A 122 2.91 0.22 10.63
N PHE A 123 2.87 -0.14 9.35
CA PHE A 123 2.58 0.84 8.30
C PHE A 123 1.19 0.73 7.66
N GLU A 124 0.48 -0.38 7.83
CA GLU A 124 -0.77 -0.61 7.08
C GLU A 124 -1.88 0.38 7.41
N GLY A 125 -1.96 0.87 8.64
CA GLY A 125 -2.90 1.92 9.01
C GLY A 125 -2.62 3.23 8.24
N VAL A 126 -1.35 3.63 8.12
CA VAL A 126 -0.96 4.80 7.32
C VAL A 126 -1.18 4.53 5.83
N ALA A 127 -0.86 3.33 5.34
CA ALA A 127 -1.11 2.93 3.96
C ALA A 127 -2.59 3.03 3.59
N SER A 128 -3.48 2.61 4.49
CA SER A 128 -4.93 2.74 4.32
C SER A 128 -5.37 4.20 4.21
N ARG A 129 -4.88 5.07 5.10
CA ARG A 129 -5.18 6.51 5.04
C ARG A 129 -4.60 7.17 3.79
N ALA A 130 -3.36 6.83 3.40
CA ALA A 130 -2.75 7.32 2.17
C ALA A 130 -3.53 6.88 0.93
N ARG A 131 -3.99 5.62 0.89
CA ARG A 131 -4.88 5.11 -0.16
C ARG A 131 -6.15 5.95 -0.29
N ASN A 132 -6.77 6.29 0.83
CA ASN A 132 -7.99 7.09 0.84
C ASN A 132 -7.72 8.53 0.38
N GLU A 133 -6.64 9.14 0.85
CA GLU A 133 -6.22 10.48 0.43
C GLU A 133 -5.94 10.54 -1.07
N ILE A 134 -5.17 9.57 -1.60
CA ILE A 134 -4.91 9.44 -3.04
C ILE A 134 -6.22 9.32 -3.82
N GLY A 135 -7.14 8.45 -3.38
CA GLY A 135 -8.43 8.26 -4.03
C GLY A 135 -9.30 9.53 -4.04
N THR A 136 -9.24 10.29 -2.96
CA THR A 136 -9.97 11.56 -2.81
C THR A 136 -9.37 12.66 -3.67
N GLU A 137 -8.06 12.91 -3.58
CA GLU A 137 -7.39 13.97 -4.36
C GLU A 137 -7.45 13.73 -5.87
N LEU A 138 -7.44 12.48 -6.30
CA LEU A 138 -7.54 12.10 -7.71
C LEU A 138 -8.99 11.94 -8.20
N GLY A 139 -9.98 12.16 -7.32
CA GLY A 139 -11.41 12.05 -7.70
C GLY A 139 -11.84 10.62 -8.07
N LEU A 140 -11.14 9.61 -7.56
CA LEU A 140 -11.42 8.20 -7.87
C LEU A 140 -12.54 7.62 -7.00
N THR A 141 -12.77 8.20 -5.82
CA THR A 141 -13.78 7.73 -4.88
C THR A 141 -15.17 8.07 -5.40
N LYS A 142 -15.98 7.05 -5.65
CA LYS A 142 -17.35 7.21 -6.12
C LYS A 142 -18.18 7.97 -5.08
N ILE A 143 -18.99 8.93 -5.53
CA ILE A 143 -19.91 9.69 -4.70
C ILE A 143 -21.35 9.17 -4.88
N ASN A 144 -22.20 9.38 -3.87
CA ASN A 144 -23.61 8.97 -3.88
C ASN A 144 -23.84 7.49 -4.17
N THR A 145 -22.93 6.63 -3.68
CA THR A 145 -23.03 5.17 -3.82
C THR A 145 -22.67 4.48 -2.52
N PHE A 146 -23.16 3.26 -2.35
CA PHE A 146 -22.80 2.36 -1.26
C PHE A 146 -22.14 1.13 -1.88
N GLU A 147 -21.03 0.69 -1.28
CA GLU A 147 -20.35 -0.54 -1.65
C GLU A 147 -20.32 -1.44 -0.42
N PHE A 148 -20.86 -2.65 -0.55
CA PHE A 148 -20.95 -3.62 0.55
C PHE A 148 -19.92 -4.72 0.36
N CYS A 149 -19.36 -5.20 1.46
CA CYS A 149 -18.47 -6.37 1.47
C CYS A 149 -18.70 -7.23 2.70
N TRP A 150 -18.25 -8.46 2.62
CA TRP A 150 -18.05 -9.33 3.76
C TRP A 150 -16.59 -9.30 4.18
N ILE A 151 -16.35 -9.11 5.46
CA ILE A 151 -15.03 -9.36 6.03
C ILE A 151 -15.05 -10.80 6.53
N ILE A 152 -14.21 -11.63 5.94
CA ILE A 152 -14.06 -13.04 6.28
C ILE A 152 -12.74 -13.27 7.01
N ASP A 153 -12.61 -14.40 7.71
CA ASP A 153 -11.40 -14.77 8.45
C ASP A 153 -10.97 -13.69 9.46
N PHE A 154 -11.95 -13.01 10.06
CA PHE A 154 -11.69 -12.00 11.06
C PHE A 154 -11.11 -12.67 12.32
N PRO A 155 -9.97 -12.22 12.84
CA PRO A 155 -9.36 -12.85 14.01
C PRO A 155 -10.26 -12.67 15.24
N MET A 156 -10.53 -13.76 15.96
CA MET A 156 -11.29 -13.70 17.21
C MET A 156 -10.46 -13.12 18.34
N TYR A 157 -9.15 -13.33 18.30
CA TYR A 157 -8.21 -12.92 19.33
C TYR A 157 -7.12 -12.04 18.74
N GLU A 158 -6.65 -11.10 19.50
CA GLU A 158 -5.47 -10.29 19.20
C GLU A 158 -4.53 -10.24 20.42
N ARG A 159 -3.29 -9.92 20.17
CA ARG A 159 -2.32 -9.69 21.23
C ARG A 159 -2.27 -8.19 21.53
N GLU A 160 -2.64 -7.84 22.77
CA GLU A 160 -2.55 -6.45 23.22
C GLU A 160 -1.09 -5.97 23.19
N GLU A 161 -0.84 -4.85 22.55
CA GLU A 161 0.54 -4.35 22.33
C GLU A 161 1.24 -3.95 23.66
N GLU A 162 0.50 -3.42 24.64
CA GLU A 162 1.06 -2.95 25.90
C GLU A 162 1.38 -4.09 26.87
N THR A 163 0.50 -5.07 26.99
CA THR A 163 0.62 -6.13 28.01
C THR A 163 1.15 -7.43 27.43
N GLY A 164 1.05 -7.62 26.10
CA GLY A 164 1.35 -8.88 25.43
C GLY A 164 0.34 -10.00 25.66
N ASN A 165 -0.76 -9.71 26.37
CA ASN A 165 -1.81 -10.67 26.65
C ASN A 165 -2.67 -10.92 25.40
N ILE A 166 -3.30 -12.10 25.36
CA ILE A 166 -4.29 -12.41 24.33
C ILE A 166 -5.64 -11.92 24.83
N ASP A 167 -6.29 -11.09 24.04
CA ASP A 167 -7.62 -10.56 24.31
C ASP A 167 -8.53 -10.75 23.08
N PHE A 168 -9.82 -10.54 23.23
CA PHE A 168 -10.77 -10.59 22.13
C PHE A 168 -10.63 -9.34 21.26
N SER A 169 -10.45 -9.55 19.94
CA SER A 169 -10.44 -8.43 18.99
C SER A 169 -11.83 -7.82 18.79
N HIS A 170 -12.87 -8.60 19.04
CA HIS A 170 -14.28 -8.18 18.94
C HIS A 170 -15.17 -8.87 19.97
N ASN A 171 -16.32 -8.27 20.23
CA ASN A 171 -17.38 -8.89 21.03
C ASN A 171 -17.75 -10.25 20.44
N PRO A 172 -17.92 -11.31 21.27
CA PRO A 172 -18.06 -12.71 20.82
C PRO A 172 -19.46 -13.02 20.22
N PHE A 173 -19.90 -12.19 19.28
CA PHE A 173 -21.07 -12.49 18.45
C PHE A 173 -20.69 -13.29 17.19
N SER A 174 -19.38 -13.46 16.94
CA SER A 174 -18.86 -14.21 15.82
C SER A 174 -18.84 -15.71 16.15
N MET A 175 -19.38 -16.51 15.24
CA MET A 175 -19.28 -17.96 15.32
C MET A 175 -18.06 -18.42 14.51
N PRO A 176 -17.18 -19.30 15.05
CA PRO A 176 -16.12 -19.92 14.26
C PRO A 176 -16.68 -20.63 13.04
N GLN A 177 -16.00 -20.53 11.90
CA GLN A 177 -16.35 -21.33 10.74
C GLN A 177 -16.11 -22.81 11.06
N GLY A 178 -17.08 -23.69 10.74
CA GLY A 178 -17.05 -25.10 11.13
C GLY A 178 -17.77 -25.41 12.44
N GLY A 179 -18.16 -24.43 13.24
CA GLY A 179 -18.83 -24.59 14.51
C GLY A 179 -17.89 -24.90 15.68
N LEU A 180 -18.44 -25.48 16.75
CA LEU A 180 -17.70 -25.81 17.99
C LEU A 180 -17.35 -27.31 18.10
N SER A 181 -17.28 -28.00 16.98
CA SER A 181 -17.11 -29.46 16.95
C SER A 181 -15.67 -29.97 16.83
N ASP A 182 -14.66 -29.09 16.99
CA ASP A 182 -13.23 -29.43 16.98
C ASP A 182 -12.54 -29.07 18.30
#